data_670e8da7ab1b35726e9d5f39adda4d1c
#
_entry.id   670e8da7ab1b35726e9d5f39adda4d1c
#
_cell.length_a   1.000
_cell.length_b   1.000
_cell.length_c   1.000
_cell.angle_alpha   90.00
_cell.angle_beta   90.00
_cell.angle_gamma   90.00
#
_symmetry.space_group_name_H-M   'P 1'
#
loop_
_entity.id
_entity.type
_entity.pdbx_description
1 polymer ?
#
loop_
_entity_poly.entity_id
_entity_poly.type
_entity_poly.pdbx_seq_one_letter_code
_entity_poly.pdbx_strand_id
1 'polypeptide(L)'
;MKIAVVGCGSMGCYFGAKLSKKNEVVYIDAFQKTVDSLNQNGITIKEGDKTESYLAPAFLAGKYNSSVDLVLLFVKSTQNIAALTQNEGLFNEHTIVISLQNGFGIERELSRFVAPENIILGNTAINCVKEDIGVVKLANGGVTILGSAVDNKKLALTGKVLLNQSGFETEVSDDIKRVIWENAFVNVTLNPLTALFKCKTKVCYENKNIWALVESIANETIEIAKLDGYSFDAEKVLDQIRNICINFGKGYTPMYQDVKNKRFTEIEKLNGQIVNLAYKYKKDAPNNEFVLNAIKAIERLY
;
A
#
# COMPACT_ATOMS: atom_id res chain seq x y z
N MET A 1 -12.38 -10.51 -17.28
CA MET A 1 -11.22 -9.64 -17.56
C MET A 1 -9.96 -10.46 -17.39
N LYS A 2 -8.90 -10.09 -18.11
CA LYS A 2 -7.56 -10.62 -17.92
C LYS A 2 -6.78 -9.68 -17.00
N ILE A 3 -6.35 -10.18 -15.85
CA ILE A 3 -5.76 -9.39 -14.78
C ILE A 3 -4.35 -9.88 -14.46
N ALA A 4 -3.39 -8.98 -14.38
CA ALA A 4 -2.07 -9.27 -13.84
C ALA A 4 -1.93 -8.73 -12.42
N VAL A 5 -1.59 -9.59 -11.47
CA VAL A 5 -1.19 -9.19 -10.12
C VAL A 5 0.33 -9.09 -10.10
N VAL A 6 0.85 -7.88 -9.93
CA VAL A 6 2.30 -7.63 -9.87
C VAL A 6 2.72 -7.46 -8.42
N GLY A 7 3.48 -8.43 -7.92
CA GLY A 7 3.87 -8.56 -6.52
C GLY A 7 3.02 -9.57 -5.75
N CYS A 8 3.55 -10.79 -5.56
CA CYS A 8 2.86 -11.92 -4.95
C CYS A 8 3.15 -12.02 -3.43
N GLY A 9 3.08 -10.86 -2.75
CA GLY A 9 3.05 -10.80 -1.29
C GLY A 9 1.69 -11.22 -0.72
N SER A 10 1.47 -10.99 0.58
CA SER A 10 0.20 -11.33 1.23
C SER A 10 -1.01 -10.68 0.56
N MET A 11 -0.93 -9.38 0.26
CA MET A 11 -2.03 -8.63 -0.36
C MET A 11 -2.26 -9.07 -1.82
N GLY A 12 -1.18 -9.18 -2.62
CA GLY A 12 -1.29 -9.62 -4.01
C GLY A 12 -1.88 -11.01 -4.15
N CYS A 13 -1.43 -11.97 -3.33
CA CYS A 13 -2.02 -13.31 -3.28
C CYS A 13 -3.49 -13.27 -2.85
N TYR A 14 -3.83 -12.49 -1.83
CA TYR A 14 -5.20 -12.41 -1.32
C TYR A 14 -6.18 -11.82 -2.35
N PHE A 15 -5.85 -10.65 -2.89
CA PHE A 15 -6.70 -9.99 -3.89
C PHE A 15 -6.78 -10.79 -5.18
N GLY A 16 -5.65 -11.29 -5.67
CA GLY A 16 -5.60 -12.08 -6.89
C GLY A 16 -6.42 -13.37 -6.78
N ALA A 17 -6.31 -14.10 -5.67
CA ALA A 17 -7.07 -15.33 -5.43
C ALA A 17 -8.59 -15.07 -5.44
N LYS A 18 -9.05 -14.02 -4.78
CA LYS A 18 -10.49 -13.66 -4.79
C LYS A 18 -10.96 -13.25 -6.19
N LEU A 19 -10.16 -12.48 -6.92
CA LEU A 19 -10.46 -12.06 -8.30
C LEU A 19 -10.51 -13.24 -9.28
N SER A 20 -9.69 -14.28 -9.07
CA SER A 20 -9.63 -15.44 -9.97
C SER A 20 -10.91 -16.27 -10.02
N LYS A 21 -11.82 -16.08 -9.05
CA LYS A 21 -13.15 -16.73 -9.09
C LYS A 21 -14.00 -16.33 -10.30
N LYS A 22 -13.77 -15.14 -10.86
CA LYS A 22 -14.57 -14.58 -11.97
C LYS A 22 -13.74 -14.00 -13.11
N ASN A 23 -12.43 -14.05 -13.01
CA ASN A 23 -11.52 -13.46 -13.98
C ASN A 23 -10.36 -14.41 -14.29
N GLU A 24 -9.72 -14.21 -15.43
CA GLU A 24 -8.43 -14.79 -15.73
C GLU A 24 -7.34 -14.00 -15.01
N VAL A 25 -6.67 -14.59 -14.02
CA VAL A 25 -5.66 -13.90 -13.22
C VAL A 25 -4.31 -14.58 -13.39
N VAL A 26 -3.30 -13.78 -13.74
CA VAL A 26 -1.89 -14.20 -13.76
C VAL A 26 -1.12 -13.45 -12.67
N TYR A 27 -0.12 -14.11 -12.10
CA TYR A 27 0.68 -13.57 -11.01
C TYR A 27 2.10 -13.33 -11.48
N ILE A 28 2.66 -12.17 -11.15
CA ILE A 28 4.01 -11.79 -11.55
C ILE A 28 4.82 -11.44 -10.31
N ASP A 29 5.95 -12.11 -10.14
CA ASP A 29 6.87 -11.86 -9.03
C ASP A 29 8.32 -11.84 -9.49
N ALA A 30 9.16 -11.11 -8.78
CA ALA A 30 10.59 -11.01 -9.08
C ALA A 30 11.39 -12.23 -8.60
N PHE A 31 10.84 -13.08 -7.74
CA PHE A 31 11.53 -14.21 -7.13
C PHE A 31 11.08 -15.53 -7.71
N GLN A 32 12.02 -16.25 -8.34
CA GLN A 32 11.76 -17.58 -8.94
C GLN A 32 11.12 -18.54 -7.93
N LYS A 33 11.60 -18.56 -6.69
CA LYS A 33 11.04 -19.39 -5.61
C LYS A 33 9.55 -19.14 -5.38
N THR A 34 9.11 -17.87 -5.45
CA THR A 34 7.70 -17.51 -5.33
C THR A 34 6.91 -18.05 -6.52
N VAL A 35 7.41 -17.85 -7.72
CA VAL A 35 6.79 -18.32 -8.97
C VAL A 35 6.62 -19.85 -8.99
N ASP A 36 7.67 -20.57 -8.65
CA ASP A 36 7.66 -22.04 -8.62
C ASP A 36 6.65 -22.55 -7.59
N SER A 37 6.65 -21.98 -6.38
CA SER A 37 5.72 -22.36 -5.33
C SER A 37 4.26 -22.10 -5.71
N LEU A 38 3.96 -20.95 -6.34
CA LEU A 38 2.60 -20.62 -6.78
C LEU A 38 2.13 -21.54 -7.90
N ASN A 39 2.98 -21.85 -8.85
CA ASN A 39 2.65 -22.78 -9.94
C ASN A 39 2.45 -24.22 -9.45
N GLN A 40 3.18 -24.64 -8.43
CA GLN A 40 3.09 -26.00 -7.89
C GLN A 40 1.93 -26.15 -6.90
N ASN A 41 1.74 -25.19 -6.00
CA ASN A 41 0.86 -25.32 -4.83
C ASN A 41 -0.37 -24.42 -4.92
N GLY A 42 -0.40 -23.45 -5.85
CA GLY A 42 -1.43 -22.41 -5.89
C GLY A 42 -1.35 -21.42 -4.73
N ILE A 43 -2.47 -20.77 -4.45
CA ILE A 43 -2.63 -19.87 -3.31
C ILE A 43 -3.66 -20.44 -2.35
N THR A 44 -3.32 -20.49 -1.07
CA THR A 44 -4.21 -20.89 0.01
C THR A 44 -4.57 -19.66 0.85
N ILE A 45 -5.87 -19.37 0.94
CA ILE A 45 -6.41 -18.28 1.76
C ILE A 45 -7.09 -18.85 3.00
N LYS A 46 -6.73 -18.32 4.17
CA LYS A 46 -7.35 -18.65 5.45
C LYS A 46 -8.16 -17.45 5.98
N GLU A 47 -9.48 -17.61 6.12
CA GLU A 47 -10.41 -16.59 6.63
C GLU A 47 -11.23 -17.18 7.79
N GLY A 48 -10.89 -16.82 9.02
CA GLY A 48 -11.43 -17.48 10.21
C GLY A 48 -11.16 -18.97 10.15
N ASP A 49 -12.21 -19.79 10.19
CA ASP A 49 -12.13 -21.25 10.10
C ASP A 49 -12.17 -21.79 8.66
N LYS A 50 -12.35 -20.91 7.67
CA LYS A 50 -12.41 -21.31 6.26
C LYS A 50 -11.02 -21.30 5.65
N THR A 51 -10.74 -22.34 4.85
CA THR A 51 -9.52 -22.43 4.05
C THR A 51 -9.92 -22.75 2.62
N GLU A 52 -9.51 -21.92 1.68
CA GLU A 52 -9.78 -22.10 0.26
C GLU A 52 -8.47 -22.06 -0.53
N SER A 53 -8.36 -22.91 -1.56
CA SER A 53 -7.19 -22.96 -2.44
C SER A 53 -7.57 -22.53 -3.85
N TYR A 54 -6.64 -21.83 -4.52
CA TYR A 54 -6.83 -21.24 -5.84
C TYR A 54 -5.66 -21.57 -6.74
N LEU A 55 -5.93 -21.83 -8.02
CA LEU A 55 -4.86 -21.90 -9.02
C LEU A 55 -4.21 -20.52 -9.16
N ALA A 56 -2.89 -20.52 -9.34
CA ALA A 56 -2.13 -19.29 -9.42
C ALA A 56 -1.06 -19.39 -10.52
N PRO A 57 -1.46 -19.29 -11.81
CA PRO A 57 -0.49 -19.27 -12.90
C PRO A 57 0.45 -18.08 -12.73
N ALA A 58 1.70 -18.37 -12.39
CA ALA A 58 2.69 -17.38 -12.00
C ALA A 58 3.87 -17.33 -12.97
N PHE A 59 4.39 -16.14 -13.18
CA PHE A 59 5.49 -15.86 -14.12
C PHE A 59 6.56 -15.01 -13.42
N LEU A 60 7.81 -15.30 -13.75
CA LEU A 60 8.91 -14.43 -13.34
C LEU A 60 8.76 -13.07 -14.06
N ALA A 61 9.07 -11.98 -13.36
CA ALA A 61 9.03 -10.64 -13.92
C ALA A 61 9.79 -10.58 -15.26
N GLY A 62 9.18 -9.95 -16.27
CA GLY A 62 9.70 -9.89 -17.64
C GLY A 62 9.52 -11.16 -18.48
N LYS A 63 8.84 -12.19 -17.99
CA LYS A 63 8.61 -13.44 -18.74
C LYS A 63 7.17 -13.63 -19.22
N TYR A 64 6.27 -12.76 -18.86
CA TYR A 64 4.92 -12.75 -19.36
C TYR A 64 4.75 -11.68 -20.45
N ASN A 65 4.51 -12.10 -21.69
CA ASN A 65 4.55 -11.25 -22.88
C ASN A 65 3.16 -11.10 -23.52
N SER A 66 2.15 -10.79 -22.72
CA SER A 66 0.80 -10.56 -23.22
C SER A 66 0.16 -9.42 -22.45
N SER A 67 -0.47 -8.49 -23.16
CA SER A 67 -1.19 -7.40 -22.49
C SER A 67 -2.39 -7.91 -21.71
N VAL A 68 -2.78 -7.14 -20.71
CA VAL A 68 -3.88 -7.42 -19.81
C VAL A 68 -4.86 -6.25 -19.77
N ASP A 69 -6.10 -6.51 -19.35
CA ASP A 69 -7.11 -5.47 -19.17
C ASP A 69 -6.81 -4.64 -17.91
N LEU A 70 -6.22 -5.28 -16.89
CA LEU A 70 -5.98 -4.64 -15.60
C LEU A 70 -4.70 -5.16 -14.95
N VAL A 71 -3.91 -4.23 -14.43
CA VAL A 71 -2.77 -4.52 -13.54
C VAL A 71 -3.16 -4.14 -12.12
N LEU A 72 -3.06 -5.09 -11.19
CA LEU A 72 -3.22 -4.87 -9.76
C LEU A 72 -1.83 -4.87 -9.12
N LEU A 73 -1.39 -3.71 -8.61
CA LEU A 73 -0.02 -3.48 -8.20
C LEU A 73 0.14 -3.62 -6.68
N PHE A 74 0.94 -4.61 -6.26
CA PHE A 74 1.21 -4.92 -4.85
C PHE A 74 2.70 -5.09 -4.52
N VAL A 75 3.59 -4.65 -5.40
CA VAL A 75 5.00 -4.50 -5.00
C VAL A 75 5.13 -3.38 -3.97
N LYS A 76 6.24 -3.31 -3.26
CA LYS A 76 6.52 -2.11 -2.46
C LYS A 76 6.58 -0.88 -3.36
N SER A 77 6.05 0.23 -2.91
CA SER A 77 5.99 1.47 -3.70
C SER A 77 7.37 1.96 -4.19
N THR A 78 8.43 1.64 -3.45
CA THR A 78 9.83 1.88 -3.87
C THR A 78 10.27 1.05 -5.09
N GLN A 79 9.53 -0.01 -5.43
CA GLN A 79 9.84 -0.93 -6.54
C GLN A 79 8.99 -0.68 -7.79
N ASN A 80 8.05 0.28 -7.76
CA ASN A 80 7.08 0.48 -8.84
C ASN A 80 7.73 0.60 -10.21
N ILE A 81 8.64 1.55 -10.36
CA ILE A 81 9.29 1.83 -11.66
C ILE A 81 10.02 0.59 -12.17
N ALA A 82 10.82 -0.06 -11.32
CA ALA A 82 11.58 -1.26 -11.72
C ALA A 82 10.64 -2.41 -12.12
N ALA A 83 9.60 -2.66 -11.31
CA ALA A 83 8.65 -3.74 -11.58
C ALA A 83 7.84 -3.50 -12.85
N LEU A 84 7.38 -2.26 -13.09
CA LEU A 84 6.57 -1.95 -14.26
C LEU A 84 7.41 -1.89 -15.53
N THR A 85 8.63 -1.34 -15.48
CA THR A 85 9.57 -1.37 -16.62
C THR A 85 9.90 -2.79 -17.03
N GLN A 86 10.16 -3.67 -16.06
CA GLN A 86 10.46 -5.07 -16.36
C GLN A 86 9.27 -5.81 -16.99
N ASN A 87 8.06 -5.32 -16.81
CA ASN A 87 6.82 -5.93 -17.27
C ASN A 87 6.05 -5.02 -18.26
N GLU A 88 6.74 -4.22 -19.06
CA GLU A 88 6.11 -3.31 -20.04
C GLU A 88 5.15 -4.02 -21.01
N GLY A 89 5.39 -5.30 -21.32
CA GLY A 89 4.50 -6.12 -22.15
C GLY A 89 3.08 -6.33 -21.60
N LEU A 90 2.82 -5.97 -20.32
CA LEU A 90 1.47 -6.01 -19.73
C LEU A 90 0.56 -4.90 -20.26
N PHE A 91 1.13 -3.80 -20.74
CA PHE A 91 0.39 -2.58 -21.02
C PHE A 91 0.01 -2.46 -22.48
N ASN A 92 -1.20 -1.98 -22.71
CA ASN A 92 -1.69 -1.41 -23.95
C ASN A 92 -2.45 -0.11 -23.63
N GLU A 93 -2.97 0.56 -24.63
CA GLU A 93 -3.68 1.85 -24.47
C GLU A 93 -4.93 1.79 -23.58
N HIS A 94 -5.48 0.59 -23.33
CA HIS A 94 -6.69 0.39 -22.54
C HIS A 94 -6.42 -0.23 -21.17
N THR A 95 -5.18 -0.60 -20.89
CA THR A 95 -4.83 -1.25 -19.62
C THR A 95 -5.08 -0.32 -18.45
N ILE A 96 -5.90 -0.76 -17.50
CA ILE A 96 -6.17 -0.06 -16.24
C ILE A 96 -5.14 -0.50 -15.19
N VAL A 97 -4.67 0.43 -14.37
CA VAL A 97 -3.83 0.10 -13.21
C VAL A 97 -4.56 0.47 -11.93
N ILE A 98 -4.71 -0.49 -11.02
CA ILE A 98 -5.18 -0.24 -9.65
C ILE A 98 -3.98 -0.36 -8.70
N SER A 99 -3.73 0.69 -7.92
CA SER A 99 -2.75 0.66 -6.83
C SER A 99 -3.44 0.93 -5.49
N LEU A 100 -3.27 -0.01 -4.56
CA LEU A 100 -3.69 0.11 -3.17
C LEU A 100 -2.49 0.32 -2.23
N GLN A 101 -1.40 0.84 -2.76
CA GLN A 101 -0.16 1.05 -2.04
C GLN A 101 -0.23 2.30 -1.16
N ASN A 102 0.51 2.26 -0.05
CA ASN A 102 0.70 3.42 0.80
C ASN A 102 1.69 4.42 0.19
N GLY A 103 1.49 5.70 0.49
CA GLY A 103 2.41 6.77 0.11
C GLY A 103 1.87 7.70 -0.96
N PHE A 104 2.71 8.66 -1.32
CA PHE A 104 2.36 9.74 -2.23
C PHE A 104 3.09 9.63 -3.58
N GLY A 105 2.52 10.26 -4.61
CA GLY A 105 3.16 10.39 -5.92
C GLY A 105 3.14 9.10 -6.74
N ILE A 106 2.38 8.10 -6.32
CA ILE A 106 2.23 6.82 -7.04
C ILE A 106 1.66 7.06 -8.43
N GLU A 107 0.69 7.96 -8.56
CA GLU A 107 0.07 8.34 -9.84
C GLU A 107 1.09 8.84 -10.88
N ARG A 108 2.10 9.61 -10.43
CA ARG A 108 3.17 10.12 -11.31
C ARG A 108 4.08 9.02 -11.85
N GLU A 109 4.30 7.99 -11.04
CA GLU A 109 5.08 6.82 -11.45
C GLU A 109 4.30 5.99 -12.46
N LEU A 110 3.03 5.73 -12.18
CA LEU A 110 2.13 4.95 -13.03
C LEU A 110 1.85 5.63 -14.36
N SER A 111 1.77 6.98 -14.40
CA SER A 111 1.57 7.77 -15.63
C SER A 111 2.70 7.63 -16.66
N ARG A 112 3.81 6.99 -16.30
CA ARG A 112 4.89 6.65 -17.24
C ARG A 112 4.59 5.41 -18.07
N PHE A 113 3.59 4.61 -17.67
CA PHE A 113 3.25 3.31 -18.26
C PHE A 113 1.84 3.29 -18.85
N VAL A 114 0.91 4.03 -18.27
CA VAL A 114 -0.48 4.14 -18.73
C VAL A 114 -0.95 5.59 -18.67
N ALA A 115 -1.97 5.91 -19.46
CA ALA A 115 -2.60 7.22 -19.41
C ALA A 115 -3.18 7.50 -17.99
N PRO A 116 -3.11 8.74 -17.48
CA PRO A 116 -3.64 9.08 -16.15
C PRO A 116 -5.11 8.71 -15.97
N GLU A 117 -5.89 8.74 -17.05
CA GLU A 117 -7.30 8.36 -17.12
C GLU A 117 -7.54 6.86 -16.86
N ASN A 118 -6.48 6.04 -16.92
CA ASN A 118 -6.51 4.60 -16.65
C ASN A 118 -5.96 4.23 -15.27
N ILE A 119 -5.68 5.22 -14.41
CA ILE A 119 -5.12 4.99 -13.07
C ILE A 119 -6.20 5.09 -12.00
N ILE A 120 -6.37 4.02 -11.25
CA ILE A 120 -7.17 3.98 -10.03
C ILE A 120 -6.22 3.91 -8.84
N LEU A 121 -6.34 4.84 -7.94
CA LEU A 121 -5.69 4.82 -6.64
C LEU A 121 -6.68 4.34 -5.59
N GLY A 122 -6.18 3.80 -4.51
CA GLY A 122 -7.05 3.42 -3.40
C GLY A 122 -6.30 3.19 -2.10
N ASN A 123 -7.09 3.05 -1.07
CA ASN A 123 -6.68 2.63 0.25
C ASN A 123 -7.54 1.45 0.69
N THR A 124 -6.97 0.49 1.41
CA THR A 124 -7.72 -0.65 1.92
C THR A 124 -7.44 -0.86 3.40
N ALA A 125 -8.51 -1.11 4.17
CA ALA A 125 -8.42 -1.50 5.56
C ALA A 125 -8.21 -3.02 5.73
N ILE A 126 -8.17 -3.78 4.64
CA ILE A 126 -7.86 -5.21 4.65
C ILE A 126 -6.40 -5.40 5.04
N ASN A 127 -6.17 -6.33 5.97
CA ASN A 127 -4.82 -6.70 6.40
C ASN A 127 -4.64 -8.22 6.33
N CYS A 128 -3.58 -8.64 5.65
CA CYS A 128 -3.26 -10.05 5.45
C CYS A 128 -1.87 -10.38 5.98
N VAL A 129 -1.74 -11.54 6.60
CA VAL A 129 -0.46 -12.08 7.09
C VAL A 129 -0.01 -13.20 6.17
N LYS A 130 1.22 -13.13 5.71
CA LYS A 130 1.86 -14.22 4.97
C LYS A 130 2.35 -15.26 5.98
N GLU A 131 1.79 -16.47 5.94
CA GLU A 131 2.24 -17.60 6.76
C GLU A 131 3.36 -18.38 6.06
N ASP A 132 3.24 -18.53 4.71
CA ASP A 132 4.28 -19.10 3.84
C ASP A 132 4.10 -18.54 2.41
N ILE A 133 4.94 -18.97 1.46
CA ILE A 133 4.78 -18.59 0.05
C ILE A 133 3.45 -19.16 -0.47
N GLY A 134 2.57 -18.27 -0.95
CA GLY A 134 1.23 -18.64 -1.40
C GLY A 134 0.23 -18.95 -0.28
N VAL A 135 0.63 -18.95 1.00
CA VAL A 135 -0.28 -19.19 2.13
C VAL A 135 -0.54 -17.88 2.87
N VAL A 136 -1.77 -17.41 2.82
CA VAL A 136 -2.16 -16.09 3.33
C VAL A 136 -3.34 -16.23 4.29
N LYS A 137 -3.21 -15.58 5.45
CA LYS A 137 -4.29 -15.48 6.44
C LYS A 137 -4.84 -14.06 6.45
N LEU A 138 -6.15 -13.92 6.34
CA LEU A 138 -6.83 -12.66 6.59
C LEU A 138 -6.75 -12.34 8.10
N ALA A 139 -6.08 -11.25 8.43
CA ALA A 139 -6.00 -10.77 9.82
C ALA A 139 -7.20 -9.90 10.16
N ASN A 140 -7.52 -8.94 9.28
CA ASN A 140 -8.69 -8.08 9.37
C ASN A 140 -9.28 -7.87 7.97
N GLY A 141 -10.60 -7.96 7.86
CA GLY A 141 -11.34 -7.40 6.75
C GLY A 141 -11.47 -5.89 6.86
N GLY A 142 -12.10 -5.28 5.88
CA GLY A 142 -12.41 -3.85 5.89
C GLY A 142 -12.72 -3.31 4.51
N VAL A 143 -13.14 -2.06 4.48
CA VAL A 143 -13.54 -1.36 3.26
C VAL A 143 -12.29 -1.00 2.44
N THR A 144 -12.41 -1.14 1.13
CA THR A 144 -11.45 -0.60 0.15
C THR A 144 -12.06 0.65 -0.47
N ILE A 145 -11.36 1.78 -0.41
CA ILE A 145 -11.80 3.03 -1.00
C ILE A 145 -10.99 3.26 -2.27
N LEU A 146 -11.67 3.46 -3.40
CA LEU A 146 -11.05 3.73 -4.69
C LEU A 146 -11.36 5.13 -5.16
N GLY A 147 -10.49 5.69 -5.99
CA GLY A 147 -10.74 6.91 -6.74
C GLY A 147 -9.85 6.98 -7.97
N SER A 148 -10.22 7.76 -8.95
CA SER A 148 -9.39 7.98 -10.13
C SER A 148 -8.28 8.98 -9.83
N ALA A 149 -7.11 8.79 -10.44
CA ALA A 149 -5.99 9.73 -10.34
C ALA A 149 -6.31 11.10 -10.95
N VAL A 150 -7.23 11.14 -11.91
CA VAL A 150 -7.83 12.33 -12.52
C VAL A 150 -9.34 12.29 -12.31
N ASP A 151 -10.04 13.36 -12.67
CA ASP A 151 -11.52 13.41 -12.55
C ASP A 151 -12.19 12.43 -13.56
N ASN A 152 -12.20 11.15 -13.19
CA ASN A 152 -12.81 10.06 -13.96
C ASN A 152 -13.58 9.10 -13.02
N LYS A 153 -14.69 9.56 -12.49
CA LYS A 153 -15.55 8.76 -11.59
C LYS A 153 -15.98 7.43 -12.20
N LYS A 154 -16.20 7.37 -13.52
CA LYS A 154 -16.61 6.14 -14.22
C LYS A 154 -15.54 5.06 -14.09
N LEU A 155 -14.26 5.41 -14.20
CA LEU A 155 -13.17 4.46 -14.02
C LEU A 155 -13.16 3.88 -12.59
N ALA A 156 -13.27 4.74 -11.57
CA ALA A 156 -13.30 4.29 -10.17
C ALA A 156 -14.51 3.36 -9.89
N LEU A 157 -15.68 3.64 -10.50
CA LEU A 157 -16.85 2.77 -10.43
C LEU A 157 -16.61 1.41 -11.09
N THR A 158 -15.86 1.35 -12.19
CA THR A 158 -15.47 0.07 -12.81
C THR A 158 -14.61 -0.76 -11.84
N GLY A 159 -13.64 -0.15 -11.18
CA GLY A 159 -12.84 -0.81 -10.13
C GLY A 159 -13.70 -1.30 -8.96
N LYS A 160 -14.64 -0.48 -8.49
CA LYS A 160 -15.60 -0.87 -7.43
C LYS A 160 -16.42 -2.09 -7.81
N VAL A 161 -16.99 -2.10 -9.01
CA VAL A 161 -17.79 -3.24 -9.50
C VAL A 161 -16.96 -4.52 -9.53
N LEU A 162 -15.74 -4.45 -10.06
CA LEU A 162 -14.82 -5.57 -10.14
C LEU A 162 -14.50 -6.16 -8.75
N LEU A 163 -14.14 -5.28 -7.80
CA LEU A 163 -13.78 -5.72 -6.45
C LEU A 163 -15.00 -6.24 -5.69
N ASN A 164 -16.15 -5.57 -5.75
CA ASN A 164 -17.39 -6.04 -5.11
C ASN A 164 -17.83 -7.41 -5.63
N GLN A 165 -17.73 -7.65 -6.93
CA GLN A 165 -18.05 -8.95 -7.52
C GLN A 165 -17.12 -10.08 -7.06
N SER A 166 -15.95 -9.71 -6.54
CA SER A 166 -14.95 -10.64 -6.00
C SER A 166 -15.01 -10.75 -4.47
N GLY A 167 -16.03 -10.14 -3.85
CA GLY A 167 -16.30 -10.23 -2.41
C GLY A 167 -15.58 -9.21 -1.54
N PHE A 168 -15.05 -8.13 -2.14
CA PHE A 168 -14.48 -7.00 -1.38
C PHE A 168 -15.53 -5.92 -1.17
N GLU A 169 -15.68 -5.45 0.05
CA GLU A 169 -16.45 -4.24 0.31
C GLU A 169 -15.68 -3.02 -0.21
N THR A 170 -16.27 -2.34 -1.21
CA THR A 170 -15.56 -1.27 -1.93
C THR A 170 -16.43 -0.03 -2.06
N GLU A 171 -15.85 1.12 -1.75
CA GLU A 171 -16.44 2.45 -1.92
C GLU A 171 -15.65 3.27 -2.94
N VAL A 172 -16.27 4.33 -3.46
CA VAL A 172 -15.62 5.29 -4.36
C VAL A 172 -15.61 6.65 -3.70
N SER A 173 -14.44 7.26 -3.66
CA SER A 173 -14.25 8.65 -3.24
C SER A 173 -14.13 9.55 -4.47
N ASP A 174 -14.78 10.69 -4.41
CA ASP A 174 -14.60 11.77 -5.39
C ASP A 174 -13.30 12.56 -5.13
N ASP A 175 -12.69 12.40 -3.94
CA ASP A 175 -11.40 13.00 -3.56
C ASP A 175 -10.48 11.92 -2.96
N ILE A 176 -9.89 11.11 -3.81
CA ILE A 176 -8.97 10.04 -3.39
C ILE A 176 -7.70 10.59 -2.73
N LYS A 177 -7.27 11.79 -3.10
CA LYS A 177 -6.08 12.41 -2.50
C LYS A 177 -6.31 12.73 -1.03
N ARG A 178 -7.52 13.16 -0.66
CA ARG A 178 -7.90 13.34 0.74
C ARG A 178 -7.82 12.03 1.52
N VAL A 179 -8.32 10.94 0.95
CA VAL A 179 -8.24 9.60 1.57
C VAL A 179 -6.79 9.15 1.74
N ILE A 180 -5.92 9.44 0.77
CA ILE A 180 -4.48 9.15 0.86
C ILE A 180 -3.85 9.97 2.00
N TRP A 181 -4.19 11.25 2.16
CA TRP A 181 -3.72 12.07 3.27
C TRP A 181 -4.18 11.53 4.63
N GLU A 182 -5.46 11.16 4.78
CA GLU A 182 -6.01 10.57 6.01
C GLU A 182 -5.26 9.30 6.43
N ASN A 183 -4.96 8.42 5.47
CA ASN A 183 -4.15 7.23 5.72
C ASN A 183 -2.68 7.57 6.02
N ALA A 184 -2.15 8.61 5.38
CA ALA A 184 -0.76 9.01 5.56
C ALA A 184 -0.45 9.46 6.98
N PHE A 185 -1.35 10.18 7.67
CA PHE A 185 -1.13 10.62 9.05
C PHE A 185 -0.78 9.44 9.97
N VAL A 186 -1.48 8.31 9.84
CA VAL A 186 -1.18 7.10 10.59
C VAL A 186 0.18 6.52 10.21
N ASN A 187 0.48 6.47 8.92
CA ASN A 187 1.68 5.82 8.42
C ASN A 187 2.96 6.64 8.68
N VAL A 188 2.92 7.97 8.53
CA VAL A 188 4.10 8.82 8.75
C VAL A 188 4.45 8.96 10.23
N THR A 189 3.50 8.69 11.14
CA THR A 189 3.72 8.71 12.59
C THR A 189 4.08 7.33 13.13
N LEU A 190 3.21 6.35 12.99
CA LEU A 190 3.36 5.05 13.66
C LEU A 190 4.42 4.16 13.01
N ASN A 191 4.56 4.18 11.69
CA ASN A 191 5.51 3.30 11.02
C ASN A 191 6.96 3.58 11.43
N PRO A 192 7.49 4.82 11.31
CA PRO A 192 8.87 5.08 11.69
C PRO A 192 9.10 4.95 13.20
N LEU A 193 8.18 5.44 14.04
CA LEU A 193 8.37 5.39 15.49
C LEU A 193 8.38 3.97 16.03
N THR A 194 7.48 3.09 15.57
CA THR A 194 7.51 1.68 15.98
C THR A 194 8.77 0.97 15.49
N ALA A 195 9.30 1.32 14.32
CA ALA A 195 10.54 0.76 13.79
C ALA A 195 11.77 1.24 14.60
N LEU A 196 11.84 2.53 14.93
CA LEU A 196 12.92 3.12 15.72
C LEU A 196 12.96 2.55 17.15
N PHE A 197 11.80 2.53 17.82
CA PHE A 197 11.69 2.07 19.21
C PHE A 197 11.49 0.56 19.35
N LYS A 198 11.44 -0.17 18.23
CA LYS A 198 11.24 -1.64 18.19
C LYS A 198 10.06 -2.10 19.02
N CYS A 199 8.95 -1.39 18.96
CA CYS A 199 7.79 -1.60 19.81
C CYS A 199 6.51 -1.92 19.01
N LYS A 200 5.50 -2.44 19.72
CA LYS A 200 4.15 -2.60 19.17
C LYS A 200 3.43 -1.25 19.06
N THR A 201 2.47 -1.18 18.17
CA THR A 201 1.73 0.05 17.88
C THR A 201 1.10 0.69 19.13
N LYS A 202 0.56 -0.10 20.06
CA LYS A 202 -0.04 0.42 21.30
C LYS A 202 0.94 1.22 22.18
N VAL A 203 2.23 0.87 22.15
CA VAL A 203 3.26 1.52 22.97
C VAL A 203 3.43 2.98 22.54
N CYS A 204 3.14 3.32 21.28
CA CYS A 204 3.18 4.70 20.81
C CYS A 204 2.21 5.61 21.58
N TYR A 205 1.06 5.08 22.01
CA TYR A 205 0.09 5.84 22.83
C TYR A 205 0.34 5.67 24.33
N GLU A 206 0.70 4.47 24.80
CA GLU A 206 0.94 4.19 26.23
C GLU A 206 2.16 4.92 26.79
N ASN A 207 3.15 5.25 25.95
CA ASN A 207 4.35 5.98 26.33
C ASN A 207 4.23 7.47 25.98
N LYS A 208 4.10 8.32 27.01
CA LYS A 208 3.92 9.77 26.85
C LYS A 208 5.00 10.47 25.99
N ASN A 209 6.24 9.98 26.05
CA ASN A 209 7.34 10.58 25.27
C ASN A 209 7.24 10.20 23.79
N ILE A 210 6.83 8.96 23.48
CA ILE A 210 6.60 8.54 22.09
C ILE A 210 5.34 9.24 21.55
N TRP A 211 4.30 9.40 22.38
CA TRP A 211 3.09 10.11 21.98
C TRP A 211 3.38 11.59 21.63
N ALA A 212 4.24 12.26 22.38
CA ALA A 212 4.68 13.62 22.05
C ALA A 212 5.38 13.70 20.67
N LEU A 213 6.14 12.65 20.28
CA LEU A 213 6.70 12.57 18.94
C LEU A 213 5.62 12.33 17.88
N VAL A 214 4.61 11.49 18.18
CA VAL A 214 3.44 11.30 17.30
C VAL A 214 2.76 12.65 17.04
N GLU A 215 2.47 13.40 18.10
CA GLU A 215 1.83 14.74 18.00
C GLU A 215 2.66 15.71 17.18
N SER A 216 3.98 15.73 17.39
CA SER A 216 4.89 16.63 16.66
C SER A 216 4.93 16.30 15.16
N ILE A 217 5.05 15.02 14.80
CA ILE A 217 5.07 14.60 13.40
C ILE A 217 3.69 14.83 12.75
N ALA A 218 2.60 14.50 13.45
CA ALA A 218 1.25 14.67 12.93
C ALA A 218 0.93 16.15 12.65
N ASN A 219 1.20 17.04 13.60
CA ASN A 219 0.94 18.48 13.45
C ASN A 219 1.77 19.08 12.30
N GLU A 220 3.05 18.73 12.19
CA GLU A 220 3.89 19.16 11.07
C GLU A 220 3.32 18.65 9.73
N THR A 221 2.88 17.41 9.67
CA THR A 221 2.28 16.82 8.47
C THR A 221 0.95 17.50 8.11
N ILE A 222 0.11 17.89 9.09
CA ILE A 222 -1.13 18.64 8.88
C ILE A 222 -0.83 20.01 8.26
N GLU A 223 0.20 20.70 8.73
CA GLU A 223 0.65 21.99 8.17
C GLU A 223 1.03 21.84 6.69
N ILE A 224 1.77 20.79 6.35
CA ILE A 224 2.17 20.52 4.97
C ILE A 224 0.96 20.13 4.11
N ALA A 225 0.03 19.33 4.63
CA ALA A 225 -1.21 18.99 3.94
C ALA A 225 -2.03 20.24 3.60
N LYS A 226 -2.08 21.21 4.51
CA LYS A 226 -2.77 22.48 4.30
C LYS A 226 -2.15 23.30 3.15
N LEU A 227 -0.83 23.29 3.03
CA LEU A 227 -0.13 23.92 1.91
C LEU A 227 -0.39 23.22 0.58
N ASP A 228 -0.64 21.91 0.61
CA ASP A 228 -1.02 21.10 -0.57
C ASP A 228 -2.53 21.17 -0.90
N GLY A 229 -3.30 22.01 -0.16
CA GLY A 229 -4.71 22.27 -0.39
C GLY A 229 -5.69 21.43 0.46
N TYR A 230 -5.19 20.66 1.42
CA TYR A 230 -6.00 19.75 2.25
C TYR A 230 -5.98 20.16 3.72
N SER A 231 -7.11 20.68 4.20
CA SER A 231 -7.26 21.05 5.61
C SER A 231 -7.81 19.91 6.43
N PHE A 232 -7.15 19.64 7.57
CA PHE A 232 -7.53 18.62 8.54
C PHE A 232 -7.56 19.20 9.94
N ASP A 233 -8.49 18.70 10.74
CA ASP A 233 -8.60 19.01 12.16
C ASP A 233 -7.57 18.18 12.93
N ALA A 234 -6.69 18.85 13.67
CA ALA A 234 -5.59 18.19 14.37
C ALA A 234 -6.08 17.20 15.45
N GLU A 235 -7.15 17.57 16.18
CA GLU A 235 -7.70 16.70 17.22
C GLU A 235 -8.29 15.42 16.61
N LYS A 236 -9.01 15.51 15.49
CA LYS A 236 -9.55 14.35 14.77
C LYS A 236 -8.45 13.45 14.21
N VAL A 237 -7.37 14.04 13.69
CA VAL A 237 -6.22 13.26 13.21
C VAL A 237 -5.55 12.51 14.36
N LEU A 238 -5.31 13.19 15.49
CA LEU A 238 -4.71 12.55 16.67
C LEU A 238 -5.63 11.48 17.26
N ASP A 239 -6.96 11.70 17.26
CA ASP A 239 -7.92 10.69 17.69
C ASP A 239 -7.93 9.47 16.78
N GLN A 240 -7.82 9.64 15.46
CA GLN A 240 -7.67 8.54 14.52
C GLN A 240 -6.43 7.70 14.85
N ILE A 241 -5.27 8.35 15.04
CA ILE A 241 -4.00 7.67 15.36
C ILE A 241 -4.13 6.95 16.71
N ARG A 242 -4.73 7.58 17.72
CA ARG A 242 -5.00 7.00 19.04
C ARG A 242 -5.86 5.74 18.94
N ASN A 243 -6.95 5.81 18.18
CA ASN A 243 -7.85 4.68 17.96
C ASN A 243 -7.15 3.49 17.29
N ILE A 244 -6.25 3.75 16.35
CA ILE A 244 -5.40 2.71 15.75
C ILE A 244 -4.49 2.06 16.82
N CYS A 245 -3.86 2.86 17.67
CA CYS A 245 -3.02 2.34 18.76
C CYS A 245 -3.81 1.48 19.75
N ILE A 246 -5.05 1.84 20.06
CA ILE A 246 -5.90 1.11 21.01
C ILE A 246 -6.45 -0.18 20.38
N ASN A 247 -7.07 -0.07 19.20
CA ASN A 247 -7.84 -1.16 18.61
C ASN A 247 -6.95 -2.19 17.88
N PHE A 248 -5.85 -1.74 17.26
CA PHE A 248 -4.93 -2.59 16.50
C PHE A 248 -3.54 -2.67 17.12
N GLY A 249 -3.38 -2.18 18.33
CA GLY A 249 -2.10 -1.96 18.98
C GLY A 249 -1.31 -3.21 19.35
N LYS A 250 -1.89 -4.42 19.29
CA LYS A 250 -1.18 -5.70 19.55
C LYS A 250 -0.24 -6.10 18.39
N GLY A 251 -0.39 -5.49 17.23
CA GLY A 251 0.38 -5.76 16.03
C GLY A 251 1.68 -4.93 15.93
N TYR A 252 2.40 -5.21 14.88
CA TYR A 252 3.59 -4.49 14.45
C TYR A 252 3.32 -3.84 13.10
N THR A 253 3.82 -2.63 12.90
CA THR A 253 3.69 -1.92 11.61
C THR A 253 4.50 -2.61 10.50
N PRO A 254 4.15 -2.37 9.22
CA PRO A 254 4.95 -2.87 8.10
C PRO A 254 6.42 -2.42 8.17
N MET A 255 6.69 -1.16 8.52
CA MET A 255 8.06 -0.65 8.62
C MET A 255 8.87 -1.29 9.74
N TYR A 256 8.26 -1.55 10.90
CA TYR A 256 8.91 -2.36 11.95
C TYR A 256 9.30 -3.74 11.42
N GLN A 257 8.39 -4.39 10.68
CA GLN A 257 8.63 -5.70 10.09
C GLN A 257 9.80 -5.67 9.08
N ASP A 258 9.88 -4.62 8.28
CA ASP A 258 10.97 -4.44 7.33
C ASP A 258 12.31 -4.26 8.03
N VAL A 259 12.39 -3.35 9.01
CA VAL A 259 13.61 -3.12 9.81
C VAL A 259 14.04 -4.40 10.54
N LYS A 260 13.10 -5.10 11.19
CA LYS A 260 13.37 -6.37 11.86
C LYS A 260 13.97 -7.42 10.94
N ASN A 261 13.53 -7.47 9.70
CA ASN A 261 13.97 -8.44 8.70
C ASN A 261 15.08 -7.90 7.78
N LYS A 262 15.71 -6.76 8.12
CA LYS A 262 16.76 -6.11 7.35
C LYS A 262 16.35 -5.89 5.89
N ARG A 263 15.15 -5.37 5.67
CA ARG A 263 14.62 -4.99 4.36
C ARG A 263 14.50 -3.50 4.25
N PHE A 264 14.69 -2.97 3.04
CA PHE A 264 14.41 -1.56 2.76
C PHE A 264 12.92 -1.26 2.99
N THR A 265 12.67 -0.11 3.62
CA THR A 265 11.34 0.34 4.01
C THR A 265 10.73 1.26 2.94
N GLU A 266 9.51 1.73 3.19
CA GLU A 266 8.84 2.74 2.36
C GLU A 266 8.99 4.16 2.93
N ILE A 267 9.99 4.42 3.78
CA ILE A 267 10.16 5.71 4.46
C ILE A 267 10.24 6.89 3.47
N GLU A 268 10.87 6.70 2.31
CA GLU A 268 10.99 7.74 1.27
C GLU A 268 9.64 8.06 0.60
N LYS A 269 8.72 7.08 0.54
CA LYS A 269 7.36 7.27 -0.02
C LYS A 269 6.36 7.82 1.00
N LEU A 270 6.72 7.80 2.27
CA LEU A 270 5.95 8.34 3.40
C LEU A 270 6.57 9.67 3.85
N ASN A 271 7.36 9.65 4.91
CA ASN A 271 7.96 10.87 5.47
C ASN A 271 8.84 11.63 4.46
N GLY A 272 9.54 10.91 3.56
CA GLY A 272 10.31 11.53 2.49
C GLY A 272 9.45 12.37 1.54
N GLN A 273 8.21 11.97 1.25
CA GLN A 273 7.31 12.79 0.45
C GLN A 273 6.78 14.00 1.22
N ILE A 274 6.56 13.90 2.53
CA ILE A 274 6.21 15.07 3.36
C ILE A 274 7.34 16.10 3.32
N VAL A 275 8.60 15.67 3.47
CA VAL A 275 9.79 16.54 3.35
C VAL A 275 9.88 17.17 1.96
N ASN A 276 9.65 16.41 0.89
CA ASN A 276 9.65 16.93 -0.48
C ASN A 276 8.55 17.96 -0.72
N LEU A 277 7.34 17.73 -0.18
CA LEU A 277 6.24 18.69 -0.25
C LEU A 277 6.55 19.96 0.54
N ALA A 278 7.11 19.82 1.75
CA ALA A 278 7.56 20.96 2.55
C ALA A 278 8.57 21.81 1.77
N TYR A 279 9.58 21.17 1.19
CA TYR A 279 10.57 21.85 0.36
C TYR A 279 9.95 22.57 -0.85
N LYS A 280 9.02 21.92 -1.56
CA LYS A 280 8.25 22.53 -2.67
C LYS A 280 7.56 23.83 -2.24
N TYR A 281 7.03 23.87 -1.02
CA TYR A 281 6.33 25.04 -0.46
C TYR A 281 7.24 25.97 0.36
N LYS A 282 8.56 25.77 0.32
CA LYS A 282 9.54 26.54 1.06
C LYS A 282 9.26 26.57 2.59
N LYS A 283 8.91 25.43 3.11
CA LYS A 283 8.61 25.19 4.53
C LYS A 283 9.55 24.10 5.05
N ASP A 284 9.88 24.18 6.33
CA ASP A 284 10.66 23.13 7.01
C ASP A 284 9.75 22.02 7.52
N ALA A 285 10.27 20.81 7.57
CA ALA A 285 9.61 19.64 8.14
C ALA A 285 10.61 18.81 9.00
N PRO A 286 11.15 19.42 10.08
CA PRO A 286 12.26 18.84 10.84
C PRO A 286 11.91 17.51 11.50
N ASN A 287 10.68 17.29 11.95
CA ASN A 287 10.28 16.04 12.58
C ASN A 287 10.20 14.90 11.55
N ASN A 288 9.59 15.15 10.39
CA ASN A 288 9.55 14.19 9.28
C ASN A 288 10.96 13.93 8.73
N GLU A 289 11.81 14.94 8.61
CA GLU A 289 13.19 14.80 8.16
C GLU A 289 14.04 13.98 9.14
N PHE A 290 13.85 14.20 10.45
CA PHE A 290 14.54 13.43 11.47
C PHE A 290 14.21 11.92 11.36
N VAL A 291 12.94 11.55 11.31
CA VAL A 291 12.55 10.12 11.23
C VAL A 291 12.95 9.51 9.89
N LEU A 292 12.87 10.27 8.79
CA LEU A 292 13.38 9.86 7.47
C LEU A 292 14.87 9.47 7.56
N ASN A 293 15.71 10.38 8.07
CA ASN A 293 17.14 10.16 8.14
C ASN A 293 17.49 9.04 9.14
N ALA A 294 16.78 8.93 10.26
CA ALA A 294 17.00 7.89 11.25
C ALA A 294 16.72 6.48 10.67
N ILE A 295 15.60 6.31 9.95
CA ILE A 295 15.27 5.02 9.30
C ILE A 295 16.26 4.73 8.17
N LYS A 296 16.61 5.71 7.35
CA LYS A 296 17.62 5.52 6.29
C LYS A 296 19.00 5.16 6.85
N ALA A 297 19.36 5.70 8.02
CA ALA A 297 20.59 5.30 8.70
C ALA A 297 20.54 3.83 9.13
N ILE A 298 19.41 3.35 9.66
CA ILE A 298 19.24 1.93 10.01
C ILE A 298 19.36 1.06 8.77
N GLU A 299 18.75 1.44 7.65
CA GLU A 299 18.81 0.68 6.39
C GLU A 299 20.24 0.52 5.85
N ARG A 300 21.13 1.47 6.14
CA ARG A 300 22.55 1.39 5.75
C ARG A 300 23.40 0.51 6.66
N LEU A 301 22.85 0.01 7.74
CA LEU A 301 23.52 -0.93 8.65
C LEU A 301 23.25 -2.40 8.31
N TYR A 302 22.53 -2.67 7.23
CA TYR A 302 22.13 -4.04 6.78
C TYR A 302 23.25 -4.77 6.07
#